data_c12b7e0ef602b1881d5abb07d97c9174
#
_entry.id   c12b7e0ef602b1881d5abb07d97c9174
#
_cell.length_a   1.000
_cell.length_b   1.000
_cell.length_c   1.000
_cell.angle_alpha   90.00
_cell.angle_beta   90.00
_cell.angle_gamma   90.00
#
_symmetry.space_group_name_H-M   'P 1'
#
loop_
_entity.id
_entity.type
_entity.pdbx_description
1 polymer ?
#
loop_
_entity_poly.entity_id
_entity_poly.type
_entity_poly.pdbx_seq_one_letter_code
_entity_poly.pdbx_strand_id
1 'polypeptide(L)' 'PGIKWIIRQFRIFEAIKALEAGERVDMGTLAFDLGYSSQSHFSNHFKAMTNTSPREYVRVNRSTGKT' A
#
# COMPACT_ATOMS: atom_id res chain seq x y z
N PRO A 1 -5.27 -6.95 20.55
CA PRO A 1 -4.88 -5.89 19.64
C PRO A 1 -4.57 -4.61 20.38
N GLY A 2 -3.43 -4.08 20.14
CA GLY A 2 -3.02 -2.86 20.76
C GLY A 2 -2.94 -1.73 19.74
N ILE A 3 -2.34 -0.64 20.20
CA ILE A 3 -2.19 0.52 19.34
C ILE A 3 -1.34 0.22 18.12
N LYS A 4 -0.40 -0.71 18.24
CA LYS A 4 0.44 -1.09 17.10
C LYS A 4 -0.39 -1.69 15.97
N TRP A 5 -1.39 -2.47 16.33
CA TRP A 5 -2.27 -3.07 15.33
C TRP A 5 -3.04 -1.99 14.59
N ILE A 6 -3.53 -1.01 15.33
CA ILE A 6 -4.26 0.10 14.74
C ILE A 6 -3.37 0.89 13.78
N ILE A 7 -2.13 1.12 14.17
CA ILE A 7 -1.19 1.85 13.33
C ILE A 7 -0.92 1.11 12.03
N ARG A 8 -0.79 -0.22 12.10
CA ARG A 8 -0.58 -1.04 10.91
C ARG A 8 -1.76 -0.95 9.96
N GLN A 9 -2.95 -1.02 10.50
CA GLN A 9 -4.17 -0.90 9.70
C GLN A 9 -4.23 0.46 9.03
N PHE A 10 -3.91 1.50 9.78
CA PHE A 10 -3.92 2.85 9.26
C PHE A 10 -2.91 3.02 8.12
N ARG A 11 -1.72 2.45 8.27
CA ARG A 11 -0.69 2.55 7.23
C ARG A 11 -1.16 1.90 5.93
N ILE A 12 -1.77 0.73 6.03
CA ILE A 12 -2.27 0.04 4.84
C ILE A 12 -3.41 0.81 4.21
N PHE A 13 -4.29 1.34 5.04
CA PHE A 13 -5.41 2.15 4.55
C PHE A 13 -4.90 3.37 3.77
N GLU A 14 -3.90 4.05 4.30
CA GLU A 14 -3.32 5.20 3.62
C GLU A 14 -2.63 4.78 2.33
N ALA A 15 -1.99 3.62 2.34
CA ALA A 15 -1.34 3.10 1.14
C ALA A 15 -2.38 2.85 0.04
N ILE A 16 -3.48 2.24 0.41
CA ILE A 16 -4.55 1.95 -0.55
C ILE A 16 -5.09 3.25 -1.15
N LYS A 17 -5.31 4.24 -0.32
CA LYS A 17 -5.79 5.53 -0.80
C LYS A 17 -4.81 6.16 -1.79
N ALA A 18 -3.52 6.10 -1.49
CA ALA A 18 -2.51 6.66 -2.36
C ALA A 18 -2.47 5.93 -3.70
N LEU A 19 -2.58 4.61 -3.65
CA LEU A 19 -2.54 3.81 -4.87
C LEU A 19 -3.80 4.02 -5.73
N GLU A 20 -4.92 4.28 -5.09
CA GLU A 20 -6.17 4.49 -5.82
C GLU A 20 -6.30 5.91 -6.38
N ALA A 21 -5.43 6.80 -5.97
CA ALA A 21 -5.50 8.18 -6.43
C ALA A 21 -5.23 8.33 -7.93
N GLY A 22 -4.71 7.29 -8.56
CA GLY A 22 -4.50 7.30 -9.99
C GLY A 22 -3.25 8.01 -10.43
N GLU A 23 -2.47 8.51 -9.51
CA GLU A 23 -1.23 9.18 -9.83
C GLU A 23 -0.08 8.19 -9.85
N ARG A 24 1.00 8.59 -10.50
CA ARG A 24 2.19 7.78 -10.47
C ARG A 24 2.76 7.77 -9.06
N VAL A 25 2.89 6.59 -8.51
CA VAL A 25 3.38 6.44 -7.15
C VAL A 25 4.73 5.74 -7.19
N ASP A 26 5.72 6.38 -6.59
CA ASP A 26 7.01 5.75 -6.37
C ASP A 26 6.91 4.92 -5.11
N MET A 27 6.95 3.61 -5.27
CA MET A 27 6.75 2.69 -4.14
C MET A 27 7.76 2.91 -3.02
N GLY A 28 9.00 3.23 -3.37
CA GLY A 28 10.01 3.49 -2.37
C GLY A 28 9.68 4.70 -1.52
N THR A 29 9.25 5.77 -2.19
CA THR A 29 8.90 7.00 -1.50
C THR A 29 7.65 6.79 -0.64
N LEU A 30 6.67 6.09 -1.19
CA LEU A 30 5.45 5.80 -0.44
C LEU A 30 5.74 5.00 0.82
N ALA A 31 6.57 3.97 0.68
CA ALA A 31 6.94 3.15 1.82
C ALA A 31 7.61 3.99 2.90
N PHE A 32 8.52 4.84 2.49
CA PHE A 32 9.24 5.69 3.43
C PHE A 32 8.29 6.67 4.12
N ASP A 33 7.39 7.28 3.35
CA ASP A 33 6.43 8.25 3.89
C ASP A 33 5.50 7.60 4.91
N LEU A 34 5.20 6.34 4.72
CA LEU A 34 4.31 5.62 5.63
C LEU A 34 5.04 5.07 6.85
N GLY A 35 6.36 5.24 6.92
CA GLY A 35 7.11 4.84 8.08
C GLY A 35 7.72 3.45 8.02
N TYR A 36 7.79 2.86 6.84
CA TYR A 36 8.45 1.57 6.68
C TYR A 36 9.95 1.76 6.51
N SER A 37 10.71 0.77 6.92
CA SER A 37 12.17 0.85 6.83
C SER A 37 12.69 0.60 5.43
N SER A 38 11.89 -0.04 4.58
CA SER A 38 12.29 -0.31 3.22
C SER A 38 11.06 -0.59 2.37
N GLN A 39 11.25 -0.53 1.04
CA GLN A 39 10.18 -0.85 0.13
C GLN A 39 9.75 -2.32 0.27
N SER A 40 10.71 -3.19 0.49
CA SER A 40 10.41 -4.61 0.67
C SER A 40 9.55 -4.83 1.90
N HIS A 41 9.86 -4.13 2.98
CA HIS A 41 9.08 -4.23 4.20
C HIS A 41 7.64 -3.81 3.94
N PHE A 42 7.47 -2.71 3.23
CA PHE A 42 6.14 -2.22 2.87
C PHE A 42 5.40 -3.25 2.01
N SER A 43 6.05 -3.73 0.95
CA SER A 43 5.43 -4.68 0.03
C SER A 43 4.99 -5.95 0.74
N ASN A 44 5.85 -6.48 1.60
CA ASN A 44 5.53 -7.70 2.33
C ASN A 44 4.35 -7.49 3.28
N HIS A 45 4.34 -6.37 3.97
CA HIS A 45 3.26 -6.06 4.89
C HIS A 45 1.95 -5.85 4.14
N PHE A 46 2.01 -5.12 3.03
CA PHE A 46 0.83 -4.86 2.21
C PHE A 46 0.25 -6.19 1.70
N LYS A 47 1.11 -7.06 1.21
CA LYS A 47 0.66 -8.35 0.71
C LYS A 47 0.04 -9.21 1.81
N ALA A 48 0.64 -9.16 3.00
CA ALA A 48 0.10 -9.92 4.13
C ALA A 48 -1.29 -9.44 4.52
N MET A 49 -1.54 -8.14 4.38
CA MET A 49 -2.81 -7.57 4.81
C MET A 49 -3.89 -7.64 3.73
N THR A 50 -3.50 -7.59 2.46
CA THR A 50 -4.46 -7.51 1.36
C THR A 50 -4.39 -8.70 0.41
N ASN A 51 -3.43 -9.59 0.59
CA ASN A 51 -3.17 -10.74 -0.29
C ASN A 51 -2.73 -10.32 -1.69
N THR A 52 -2.36 -9.07 -1.87
CA THR A 52 -1.96 -8.54 -3.17
C THR A 52 -0.80 -7.58 -2.97
N SER A 53 0.23 -7.67 -3.81
CA SER A 53 1.33 -6.73 -3.71
C SER A 53 0.85 -5.34 -4.14
N PRO A 54 1.52 -4.27 -3.68
CA PRO A 54 1.12 -2.92 -4.08
C PRO A 54 1.16 -2.71 -5.59
N ARG A 55 2.16 -3.29 -6.24
CA ARG A 55 2.30 -3.16 -7.68
C ARG A 55 1.16 -3.84 -8.41
N GLU A 56 0.81 -5.02 -7.94
CA GLU A 56 -0.29 -5.78 -8.50
C GLU A 56 -1.62 -5.08 -8.27
N TYR A 57 -1.76 -4.50 -7.10
CA TYR A 57 -2.96 -3.77 -6.74
C TYR A 57 -3.20 -2.60 -7.69
N VAL A 58 -2.14 -1.87 -8.01
CA VAL A 58 -2.23 -0.75 -8.94
C VAL A 58 -2.65 -1.24 -10.32
N ARG A 59 -2.07 -2.34 -10.77
CA ARG A 59 -2.39 -2.88 -12.09
C ARG A 59 -3.85 -3.31 -12.20
N VAL A 60 -4.33 -4.02 -11.19
CA VAL A 60 -5.72 -4.49 -11.17
C VAL A 60 -6.68 -3.31 -11.09
N ASN A 61 -6.36 -2.36 -10.22
CA ASN A 61 -7.20 -1.20 -10.03
C ASN A 61 -7.30 -0.37 -11.31
N ARG A 62 -6.19 -0.28 -12.02
CA ARG A 62 -6.14 0.46 -13.28
C ARG A 62 -7.03 -0.19 -14.34
N SER A 63 -6.96 -1.52 -14.43
CA SER A 63 -7.78 -2.25 -15.38
C SER A 63 -9.26 -2.06 -15.08
N THR A 64 -9.61 -2.15 -13.79
CA THR A 64 -10.99 -2.01 -13.36
C THR A 64 -11.48 -0.58 -13.56
N GLY A 65 -10.64 0.38 -13.29
CA GLY A 65 -11.02 1.78 -13.38
C GLY A 65 -11.33 2.27 -14.77
N LYS A 66 -11.04 1.46 -15.74
CA LYS A 66 -11.26 1.86 -17.14
C LYS A 66 -12.64 1.56 -17.66
N THR A 67 -13.40 0.81 -16.94
CA THR A 67 -14.75 0.47 -17.38
C THR A 67 -15.71 1.63 -17.26
#